data_a507aaf7e3c5433fbd22c819ccb5a6a5
#
_entry.id   a507aaf7e3c5433fbd22c819ccb5a6a5
#
_cell.length_a   1.000
_cell.length_b   1.000
_cell.length_c   1.000
_cell.angle_alpha   90.00
_cell.angle_beta   90.00
_cell.angle_gamma   90.00
#
_symmetry.space_group_name_H-M   'P 1'
#
loop_
_entity.id
_entity.type
_entity.pdbx_description
1 polymer ?
#
loop_
_entity_poly.entity_id
_entity_poly.type
_entity_poly.pdbx_seq_one_letter_code
_entity_poly.pdbx_strand_id
1 'polypeptide(L)'
;MNKLPTISTFVNQALRFATAHQLFTPRGKYIIALSGGADSVSLLLVLKHLESELGITLEAAHCNFHLRGDESVRDEEFCKQLCARLTVPLHLIHFDTHAYADLHHVSIEMAARDLRYTYFEQLRHDIHAHDICVAHHRDDSVETLLLNLVRGTGLRGLRGIQPRNAHIIRPLLSHSRQQIEQYLDALGESYVADSTNLHNDVKRNKIRLNVIPLLRELNPSVSQSIFETSLRVTEALKVFDDAMQRSIADVTTPPRGCTLGGALVSSAPTKQSRTAPTKQLGTTPSHPLTISVPRLKQQPSPEYTLHEILSPRGFTSAQIEQIYTSLDTNPTGKIITSCTHELAFDRSTLILQPQTPTPLVRPMHIPETGTYVLSDNLKLKVETEECGDRYEPSRTADCASLDASDIKFPLTLRHIQPGDRFVPFGMTGTKLLSDYLTDRKKNIFEKRAQLVLTDAQQRILWLVGERTDNRFRITPHTQQALRLTLQ
;
A
#
# COMPACT_ATOMS: atom_id res chain seq x y z
N MET A 1 3.61 -10.90 52.93
CA MET A 1 3.33 -9.86 51.91
C MET A 1 1.87 -9.98 51.48
N ASN A 2 1.13 -8.88 51.46
CA ASN A 2 -0.30 -8.90 51.15
C ASN A 2 -0.50 -9.04 49.63
N LYS A 3 -0.89 -10.24 49.15
CA LYS A 3 -1.01 -10.60 47.72
C LYS A 3 -2.18 -9.89 47.01
N LEU A 4 -3.24 -9.57 47.74
CA LEU A 4 -4.47 -8.93 47.22
C LEU A 4 -4.27 -7.55 46.58
N PRO A 5 -3.48 -6.61 47.14
CA PRO A 5 -3.25 -5.31 46.50
C PRO A 5 -2.55 -5.40 45.14
N THR A 6 -1.66 -6.39 44.95
CA THR A 6 -0.92 -6.61 43.71
C THR A 6 -1.85 -7.06 42.59
N ILE A 7 -2.75 -8.02 42.88
CA ILE A 7 -3.73 -8.56 41.90
C ILE A 7 -4.68 -7.46 41.45
N SER A 8 -5.32 -6.76 42.39
CA SER A 8 -6.30 -5.72 42.05
C SER A 8 -5.65 -4.53 41.32
N THR A 9 -4.43 -4.17 41.68
CA THR A 9 -3.69 -3.09 40.98
C THR A 9 -3.40 -3.47 39.54
N PHE A 10 -2.94 -4.70 39.27
CA PHE A 10 -2.66 -5.20 37.94
C PHE A 10 -3.92 -5.22 37.08
N VAL A 11 -4.99 -5.83 37.56
CA VAL A 11 -6.28 -5.93 36.85
C VAL A 11 -6.87 -4.54 36.54
N ASN A 12 -6.89 -3.63 37.53
CA ASN A 12 -7.39 -2.27 37.34
C ASN A 12 -6.56 -1.47 36.34
N GLN A 13 -5.25 -1.67 36.30
CA GLN A 13 -4.36 -1.04 35.28
C GLN A 13 -4.70 -1.55 33.88
N ALA A 14 -4.91 -2.85 33.72
CA ALA A 14 -5.32 -3.45 32.44
C ALA A 14 -6.68 -2.92 31.97
N LEU A 15 -7.66 -2.86 32.90
CA LEU A 15 -8.99 -2.34 32.60
C LEU A 15 -8.95 -0.87 32.15
N ARG A 16 -8.26 -0.01 32.92
CA ARG A 16 -8.10 1.41 32.58
C ARG A 16 -7.45 1.59 31.20
N PHE A 17 -6.41 0.84 30.94
CA PHE A 17 -5.71 0.88 29.64
C PHE A 17 -6.63 0.42 28.51
N ALA A 18 -7.33 -0.67 28.68
CA ALA A 18 -8.26 -1.21 27.69
C ALA A 18 -9.41 -0.23 27.39
N THR A 19 -9.96 0.41 28.43
CA THR A 19 -11.03 1.42 28.30
C THR A 19 -10.53 2.67 27.59
N ALA A 20 -9.37 3.22 28.01
CA ALA A 20 -8.78 4.42 27.40
C ALA A 20 -8.50 4.25 25.89
N HIS A 21 -8.14 3.03 25.48
CA HIS A 21 -7.85 2.73 24.09
C HIS A 21 -9.01 2.03 23.36
N GLN A 22 -10.19 1.90 23.96
CA GLN A 22 -11.39 1.27 23.40
C GLN A 22 -11.08 -0.12 22.78
N LEU A 23 -10.36 -0.97 23.54
CA LEU A 23 -9.89 -2.25 23.02
C LEU A 23 -11.00 -3.28 22.91
N PHE A 24 -12.03 -3.21 23.74
CA PHE A 24 -13.11 -4.17 23.77
C PHE A 24 -14.46 -3.53 23.44
N THR A 25 -15.30 -4.31 22.78
CA THR A 25 -16.69 -3.97 22.47
C THR A 25 -17.59 -4.89 23.29
N PRO A 26 -18.60 -4.39 24.02
CA PRO A 26 -19.54 -5.24 24.74
C PRO A 26 -20.17 -6.31 23.84
N ARG A 27 -20.36 -7.51 24.37
CA ARG A 27 -20.84 -8.71 23.65
C ARG A 27 -19.89 -9.18 22.53
N GLY A 28 -18.66 -8.67 22.49
CA GLY A 28 -17.64 -9.10 21.55
C GLY A 28 -17.04 -10.45 21.94
N LYS A 29 -16.67 -11.25 20.93
CA LYS A 29 -15.88 -12.47 21.09
C LYS A 29 -14.41 -12.16 20.75
N TYR A 30 -13.48 -12.66 21.55
CA TYR A 30 -12.04 -12.37 21.41
C TYR A 30 -11.21 -13.65 21.47
N ILE A 31 -10.20 -13.74 20.60
CA ILE A 31 -9.23 -14.82 20.58
C ILE A 31 -8.02 -14.40 21.39
N ILE A 32 -7.58 -15.21 22.32
CA ILE A 32 -6.34 -15.02 23.09
C ILE A 32 -5.24 -15.87 22.47
N ALA A 33 -4.19 -15.23 21.96
CA ALA A 33 -2.98 -15.92 21.49
C ALA A 33 -2.22 -16.48 22.71
N LEU A 34 -2.37 -17.79 22.96
CA LEU A 34 -1.84 -18.47 24.13
C LEU A 34 -0.62 -19.32 23.75
N SER A 35 0.58 -18.93 24.21
CA SER A 35 1.81 -19.70 24.01
C SER A 35 2.23 -20.55 25.20
N GLY A 36 1.57 -20.39 26.36
CA GLY A 36 1.97 -21.01 27.61
C GLY A 36 2.98 -20.22 28.46
N GLY A 37 3.66 -19.24 27.85
CA GLY A 37 4.60 -18.36 28.56
C GLY A 37 3.91 -17.32 29.44
N ALA A 38 4.65 -16.75 30.41
CA ALA A 38 4.14 -15.87 31.45
C ALA A 38 3.24 -14.73 30.91
N ASP A 39 3.61 -14.07 29.82
CA ASP A 39 2.85 -12.96 29.25
C ASP A 39 1.48 -13.42 28.75
N SER A 40 1.43 -14.53 28.01
CA SER A 40 0.19 -15.07 27.45
C SER A 40 -0.73 -15.67 28.51
N VAL A 41 -0.17 -16.31 29.55
CA VAL A 41 -0.91 -16.80 30.68
C VAL A 41 -1.52 -15.66 31.49
N SER A 42 -0.74 -14.62 31.78
CA SER A 42 -1.26 -13.40 32.44
C SER A 42 -2.37 -12.74 31.65
N LEU A 43 -2.24 -12.66 30.32
CA LEU A 43 -3.28 -12.10 29.45
C LEU A 43 -4.58 -12.91 29.58
N LEU A 44 -4.51 -14.25 29.52
CA LEU A 44 -5.67 -15.11 29.67
C LEU A 44 -6.33 -14.93 31.04
N LEU A 45 -5.56 -14.93 32.11
CA LEU A 45 -6.07 -14.82 33.49
C LEU A 45 -6.71 -13.46 33.76
N VAL A 46 -6.07 -12.34 33.33
CA VAL A 46 -6.63 -11.02 33.55
C VAL A 46 -7.89 -10.78 32.73
N LEU A 47 -7.93 -11.26 31.48
CA LEU A 47 -9.13 -11.13 30.67
C LEU A 47 -10.26 -12.06 31.17
N LYS A 48 -9.95 -13.23 31.65
CA LYS A 48 -10.92 -14.12 32.28
C LYS A 48 -11.53 -13.50 33.56
N HIS A 49 -10.72 -12.80 34.35
CA HIS A 49 -11.19 -12.03 35.50
C HIS A 49 -12.12 -10.87 35.08
N LEU A 50 -11.80 -10.18 33.97
CA LEU A 50 -12.55 -9.04 33.47
C LEU A 50 -13.71 -9.42 32.53
N GLU A 51 -13.88 -10.67 32.17
CA GLU A 51 -14.82 -11.17 31.16
C GLU A 51 -16.26 -10.68 31.41
N SER A 52 -16.71 -10.79 32.65
CA SER A 52 -18.05 -10.37 33.07
C SER A 52 -18.20 -8.84 33.07
N GLU A 53 -17.17 -8.11 33.57
CA GLU A 53 -17.20 -6.66 33.66
C GLU A 53 -17.15 -5.99 32.26
N LEU A 54 -16.36 -6.54 31.34
CA LEU A 54 -16.29 -6.07 29.97
C LEU A 54 -17.46 -6.57 29.11
N GLY A 55 -18.21 -7.57 29.59
CA GLY A 55 -19.31 -8.21 28.86
C GLY A 55 -18.86 -8.89 27.57
N ILE A 56 -17.70 -9.56 27.58
CA ILE A 56 -17.08 -10.21 26.42
C ILE A 56 -17.09 -11.74 26.57
N THR A 57 -16.78 -12.44 25.49
CA THR A 57 -16.52 -13.89 25.49
C THR A 57 -15.12 -14.18 24.98
N LEU A 58 -14.45 -15.18 25.56
CA LEU A 58 -13.05 -15.49 25.30
C LEU A 58 -12.91 -16.91 24.75
N GLU A 59 -12.09 -17.03 23.70
CA GLU A 59 -11.59 -18.31 23.21
C GLU A 59 -10.07 -18.21 23.06
N ALA A 60 -9.33 -19.28 23.32
CA ALA A 60 -7.88 -19.31 23.23
C ALA A 60 -7.42 -19.99 21.94
N ALA A 61 -6.27 -19.56 21.39
CA ALA A 61 -5.64 -20.20 20.25
C ALA A 61 -4.16 -20.49 20.55
N HIS A 62 -3.73 -21.73 20.37
CA HIS A 62 -2.35 -22.16 20.51
C HIS A 62 -1.82 -22.71 19.19
N CYS A 63 -0.59 -22.28 18.83
CA CYS A 63 0.11 -22.71 17.62
C CYS A 63 1.32 -23.57 18.03
N ASN A 64 1.34 -24.83 17.63
CA ASN A 64 2.49 -25.69 17.78
C ASN A 64 3.31 -25.68 16.47
N PHE A 65 4.52 -25.15 16.53
CA PHE A 65 5.42 -25.00 15.37
C PHE A 65 6.39 -26.18 15.20
N HIS A 66 6.36 -27.16 16.10
CA HIS A 66 7.27 -28.32 16.13
C HIS A 66 8.77 -27.98 16.09
N LEU A 67 9.17 -26.80 16.60
CA LEU A 67 10.56 -26.33 16.55
C LEU A 67 11.41 -26.77 17.74
N ARG A 68 10.78 -27.28 18.84
CA ARG A 68 11.44 -27.59 20.11
C ARG A 68 11.18 -29.03 20.63
N GLY A 69 10.76 -29.92 19.74
CA GLY A 69 10.51 -31.33 20.11
C GLY A 69 9.58 -31.46 21.30
N ASP A 70 10.04 -32.18 22.37
CA ASP A 70 9.26 -32.46 23.56
C ASP A 70 8.78 -31.21 24.32
N GLU A 71 9.54 -30.11 24.27
CA GLU A 71 9.10 -28.85 24.86
C GLU A 71 7.82 -28.32 24.21
N SER A 72 7.70 -28.44 22.89
CA SER A 72 6.49 -28.01 22.16
C SER A 72 5.26 -28.83 22.56
N VAL A 73 5.44 -30.12 22.85
CA VAL A 73 4.36 -31.01 23.34
C VAL A 73 3.97 -30.64 24.76
N ARG A 74 4.95 -30.41 25.63
CA ARG A 74 4.72 -29.97 27.02
C ARG A 74 3.96 -28.64 27.05
N ASP A 75 4.33 -27.69 26.23
CA ASP A 75 3.72 -26.35 26.19
C ASP A 75 2.26 -26.42 25.72
N GLU A 76 1.99 -27.27 24.73
CA GLU A 76 0.62 -27.56 24.26
C GLU A 76 -0.23 -28.17 25.34
N GLU A 77 0.29 -29.20 26.03
CA GLU A 77 -0.45 -29.88 27.10
C GLU A 77 -0.73 -28.94 28.28
N PHE A 78 0.21 -28.08 28.63
CA PHE A 78 0.00 -27.03 29.62
C PHE A 78 -1.14 -26.08 29.21
N CYS A 79 -1.18 -25.63 27.94
CA CYS A 79 -2.26 -24.78 27.44
C CYS A 79 -3.62 -25.47 27.48
N LYS A 80 -3.70 -26.78 27.16
CA LYS A 80 -4.91 -27.58 27.24
C LYS A 80 -5.45 -27.65 28.69
N GLN A 81 -4.58 -27.97 29.63
CA GLN A 81 -4.94 -28.06 31.04
C GLN A 81 -5.40 -26.72 31.62
N LEU A 82 -4.69 -25.64 31.28
CA LEU A 82 -5.04 -24.29 31.72
C LEU A 82 -6.42 -23.87 31.19
N CYS A 83 -6.66 -24.05 29.90
CA CYS A 83 -7.94 -23.71 29.28
C CYS A 83 -9.10 -24.54 29.79
N ALA A 84 -8.90 -25.84 29.99
CA ALA A 84 -9.91 -26.73 30.59
C ALA A 84 -10.28 -26.28 32.02
N ARG A 85 -9.30 -25.94 32.84
CA ARG A 85 -9.50 -25.43 34.20
C ARG A 85 -10.27 -24.09 34.23
N LEU A 86 -10.01 -23.21 33.29
CA LEU A 86 -10.65 -21.91 33.19
C LEU A 86 -11.97 -21.93 32.40
N THR A 87 -12.35 -23.08 31.87
CA THR A 87 -13.53 -23.25 31.01
C THR A 87 -13.49 -22.25 29.80
N VAL A 88 -12.34 -22.20 29.14
CA VAL A 88 -12.13 -21.40 27.94
C VAL A 88 -11.91 -22.33 26.73
N PRO A 89 -12.70 -22.23 25.66
CA PRO A 89 -12.49 -23.04 24.45
C PRO A 89 -11.08 -22.82 23.90
N LEU A 90 -10.39 -23.91 23.52
CA LEU A 90 -9.02 -23.85 22.95
C LEU A 90 -8.99 -24.39 21.53
N HIS A 91 -8.49 -23.58 20.61
CA HIS A 91 -8.19 -23.95 19.23
C HIS A 91 -6.70 -24.27 19.09
N LEU A 92 -6.40 -25.45 18.54
CA LEU A 92 -5.03 -25.94 18.35
C LEU A 92 -4.73 -26.10 16.88
N ILE A 93 -3.52 -25.72 16.49
CA ILE A 93 -2.99 -25.96 15.16
C ILE A 93 -1.52 -26.38 15.24
N HIS A 94 -1.14 -27.25 14.31
CA HIS A 94 0.23 -27.73 14.14
C HIS A 94 0.75 -27.25 12.78
N PHE A 95 2.00 -26.75 12.76
CA PHE A 95 2.63 -26.28 11.53
C PHE A 95 3.92 -27.02 11.22
N ASP A 96 4.14 -27.36 9.96
CA ASP A 96 5.46 -27.68 9.44
C ASP A 96 6.16 -26.37 9.06
N THR A 97 6.82 -25.77 10.07
CA THR A 97 7.46 -24.47 9.93
C THR A 97 8.68 -24.52 9.02
N HIS A 98 9.40 -25.65 8.99
CA HIS A 98 10.57 -25.83 8.13
C HIS A 98 10.16 -25.88 6.66
N ALA A 99 9.17 -26.71 6.30
CA ALA A 99 8.67 -26.79 4.94
C ALA A 99 8.16 -25.43 4.43
N TYR A 100 7.47 -24.66 5.29
CA TYR A 100 7.02 -23.31 4.92
C TYR A 100 8.20 -22.34 4.69
N ALA A 101 9.21 -22.35 5.56
CA ALA A 101 10.39 -21.49 5.46
C ALA A 101 11.17 -21.75 4.16
N ASP A 102 11.36 -23.03 3.83
CA ASP A 102 12.06 -23.46 2.61
C ASP A 102 11.29 -23.07 1.35
N LEU A 103 9.97 -23.28 1.33
CA LEU A 103 9.11 -22.95 0.20
C LEU A 103 9.10 -21.45 -0.11
N HIS A 104 9.05 -20.60 0.93
CA HIS A 104 8.94 -19.15 0.81
C HIS A 104 10.29 -18.42 0.89
N HIS A 105 11.41 -19.13 1.07
CA HIS A 105 12.75 -18.57 1.20
C HIS A 105 12.87 -17.51 2.31
N VAL A 106 12.24 -17.78 3.48
CA VAL A 106 12.24 -16.89 4.64
C VAL A 106 12.91 -17.56 5.85
N SER A 107 13.29 -16.77 6.86
CA SER A 107 13.81 -17.34 8.10
C SER A 107 12.72 -18.10 8.87
N ILE A 108 13.12 -19.08 9.69
CA ILE A 108 12.20 -19.85 10.55
C ILE A 108 11.35 -18.92 11.44
N GLU A 109 11.95 -17.84 11.97
CA GLU A 109 11.24 -16.84 12.78
C GLU A 109 10.15 -16.12 11.96
N MET A 110 10.46 -15.73 10.72
CA MET A 110 9.48 -15.13 9.81
C MET A 110 8.39 -16.13 9.44
N ALA A 111 8.75 -17.37 9.11
CA ALA A 111 7.81 -18.43 8.79
C ALA A 111 6.82 -18.67 9.95
N ALA A 112 7.33 -18.85 11.18
CA ALA A 112 6.49 -19.03 12.36
C ALA A 112 5.59 -17.82 12.63
N ARG A 113 6.08 -16.61 12.37
CA ARG A 113 5.28 -15.38 12.49
C ARG A 113 4.16 -15.33 11.45
N ASP A 114 4.46 -15.57 10.17
CA ASP A 114 3.49 -15.51 9.08
C ASP A 114 2.40 -16.56 9.25
N LEU A 115 2.78 -17.81 9.56
CA LEU A 115 1.85 -18.91 9.85
C LEU A 115 0.93 -18.56 11.01
N ARG A 116 1.47 -18.02 12.11
CA ARG A 116 0.70 -17.62 13.31
C ARG A 116 -0.36 -16.58 12.97
N TYR A 117 0.01 -15.48 12.32
CA TYR A 117 -0.94 -14.39 12.06
C TYR A 117 -1.96 -14.74 10.98
N THR A 118 -1.56 -15.54 9.99
CA THR A 118 -2.49 -16.08 8.98
C THR A 118 -3.54 -16.95 9.63
N TYR A 119 -3.13 -17.87 10.52
CA TYR A 119 -4.07 -18.72 11.25
C TYR A 119 -4.98 -17.92 12.17
N PHE A 120 -4.45 -16.99 12.94
CA PHE A 120 -5.27 -16.20 13.85
C PHE A 120 -6.33 -15.39 13.11
N GLU A 121 -6.01 -14.83 11.94
CA GLU A 121 -6.98 -14.10 11.14
C GLU A 121 -8.03 -15.03 10.51
N GLN A 122 -7.62 -16.22 10.05
CA GLN A 122 -8.54 -17.24 9.56
C GLN A 122 -9.49 -17.70 10.69
N LEU A 123 -8.95 -18.06 11.84
CA LEU A 123 -9.75 -18.46 13.00
C LEU A 123 -10.71 -17.35 13.44
N ARG A 124 -10.22 -16.08 13.47
CA ARG A 124 -11.06 -14.92 13.81
C ARG A 124 -12.28 -14.84 12.90
N HIS A 125 -12.07 -15.04 11.60
CA HIS A 125 -13.15 -15.03 10.62
C HIS A 125 -14.13 -16.21 10.83
N ASP A 126 -13.60 -17.43 11.03
CA ASP A 126 -14.38 -18.66 11.11
C ASP A 126 -15.30 -18.70 12.33
N ILE A 127 -14.85 -18.20 13.48
CA ILE A 127 -15.65 -18.16 14.71
C ILE A 127 -16.35 -16.81 14.94
N HIS A 128 -16.27 -15.89 13.95
CA HIS A 128 -16.82 -14.53 14.04
C HIS A 128 -16.32 -13.75 15.27
N ALA A 129 -15.01 -13.88 15.57
CA ALA A 129 -14.41 -13.09 16.64
C ALA A 129 -14.14 -11.64 16.18
N HIS A 130 -14.22 -10.70 17.15
CA HIS A 130 -13.98 -9.29 16.88
C HIS A 130 -12.49 -9.00 16.65
N ASP A 131 -11.67 -9.43 17.61
CA ASP A 131 -10.24 -9.16 17.58
C ASP A 131 -9.43 -10.30 18.22
N ILE A 132 -8.11 -10.24 18.05
CA ILE A 132 -7.12 -11.16 18.57
C ILE A 132 -6.31 -10.45 19.65
N CYS A 133 -6.30 -10.98 20.88
CA CYS A 133 -5.54 -10.45 22.00
C CYS A 133 -4.14 -11.06 22.00
N VAL A 134 -3.11 -10.21 21.93
CA VAL A 134 -1.71 -10.62 21.99
C VAL A 134 -1.03 -10.01 23.21
N ALA A 135 -0.24 -10.80 23.91
CA ALA A 135 0.35 -10.47 25.20
C ALA A 135 1.65 -9.64 25.11
N HIS A 136 1.72 -8.67 24.18
CA HIS A 136 2.81 -7.71 24.20
C HIS A 136 2.67 -6.79 25.41
N HIS A 137 3.81 -6.52 26.07
CA HIS A 137 3.88 -5.67 27.24
C HIS A 137 4.72 -4.42 27.01
N ARG A 138 4.84 -3.54 28.01
CA ARG A 138 5.54 -2.27 27.92
C ARG A 138 7.00 -2.40 27.45
N ASP A 139 7.71 -3.38 28.01
CA ASP A 139 9.13 -3.55 27.67
C ASP A 139 9.34 -3.96 26.21
N ASP A 140 8.39 -4.73 25.62
CA ASP A 140 8.39 -5.01 24.17
C ASP A 140 8.26 -3.74 23.33
N SER A 141 7.42 -2.81 23.78
CA SER A 141 7.24 -1.52 23.08
C SER A 141 8.51 -0.66 23.16
N VAL A 142 9.18 -0.63 24.32
CA VAL A 142 10.45 0.04 24.52
C VAL A 142 11.54 -0.55 23.63
N GLU A 143 11.68 -1.88 23.61
CA GLU A 143 12.62 -2.58 22.72
C GLU A 143 12.37 -2.24 21.25
N THR A 144 11.11 -2.23 20.83
CA THR A 144 10.72 -1.91 19.45
C THR A 144 11.05 -0.46 19.11
N LEU A 145 10.79 0.49 20.00
CA LEU A 145 11.13 1.90 19.79
C LEU A 145 12.62 2.08 19.65
N LEU A 146 13.43 1.50 20.54
CA LEU A 146 14.88 1.59 20.49
C LEU A 146 15.46 0.94 19.22
N LEU A 147 14.95 -0.22 18.82
CA LEU A 147 15.31 -0.85 17.54
C LEU A 147 15.03 0.05 16.34
N ASN A 148 13.87 0.67 16.34
CA ASN A 148 13.46 1.58 15.28
C ASN A 148 14.35 2.83 15.26
N LEU A 149 14.68 3.40 16.43
CA LEU A 149 15.58 4.53 16.56
C LEU A 149 16.96 4.20 15.99
N VAL A 150 17.54 3.05 16.35
CA VAL A 150 18.84 2.58 15.84
C VAL A 150 18.82 2.34 14.32
N ARG A 151 17.67 1.98 13.77
CA ARG A 151 17.48 1.80 12.31
C ARG A 151 17.28 3.11 11.55
N GLY A 152 17.16 4.24 12.23
CA GLY A 152 16.93 5.55 11.61
C GLY A 152 15.51 5.71 11.06
N THR A 153 14.51 5.05 11.65
CA THR A 153 13.13 5.23 11.21
C THR A 153 12.60 6.62 11.59
N GLY A 154 11.77 7.21 10.71
CA GLY A 154 11.11 8.50 11.00
C GLY A 154 10.14 8.44 12.18
N LEU A 155 9.41 9.55 12.40
CA LEU A 155 8.49 9.73 13.53
C LEU A 155 7.53 8.55 13.76
N ARG A 156 7.03 7.92 12.68
CA ARG A 156 6.13 6.76 12.79
C ARG A 156 6.77 5.54 13.45
N GLY A 157 8.09 5.40 13.37
CA GLY A 157 8.81 4.32 14.06
C GLY A 157 8.94 4.52 15.57
N LEU A 158 8.89 5.78 16.03
CA LEU A 158 9.05 6.13 17.44
C LEU A 158 7.79 5.92 18.30
N ARG A 159 6.65 5.59 17.69
CA ARG A 159 5.42 5.29 18.46
C ARG A 159 5.42 3.90 19.11
N GLY A 160 6.47 3.11 18.93
CA GLY A 160 6.57 1.77 19.49
C GLY A 160 5.47 0.82 19.02
N ILE A 161 5.11 -0.14 19.88
CA ILE A 161 3.99 -1.06 19.64
C ILE A 161 2.69 -0.36 19.98
N GLN A 162 1.71 -0.40 19.06
CA GLN A 162 0.42 0.25 19.27
C GLN A 162 -0.57 -0.65 20.01
N PRO A 163 -1.46 -0.07 20.88
CA PRO A 163 -2.49 -0.82 21.57
C PRO A 163 -3.41 -1.63 20.65
N ARG A 164 -3.71 -1.07 19.46
CA ARG A 164 -4.50 -1.71 18.39
C ARG A 164 -3.76 -1.59 17.05
N ASN A 165 -3.74 -2.67 16.29
CA ASN A 165 -3.29 -2.67 14.92
C ASN A 165 -4.17 -3.63 14.11
N ALA A 166 -5.04 -3.11 13.27
CA ALA A 166 -6.12 -3.86 12.62
C ALA A 166 -6.95 -4.64 13.67
N HIS A 167 -7.01 -5.96 13.54
CA HIS A 167 -7.71 -6.86 14.44
C HIS A 167 -6.84 -7.41 15.59
N ILE A 168 -5.67 -6.84 15.80
CA ILE A 168 -4.79 -7.25 16.91
C ILE A 168 -4.82 -6.20 18.00
N ILE A 169 -5.20 -6.61 19.22
CA ILE A 169 -5.23 -5.75 20.41
C ILE A 169 -4.26 -6.24 21.49
N ARG A 170 -3.76 -5.33 22.31
CA ARG A 170 -2.69 -5.61 23.29
C ARG A 170 -3.03 -5.03 24.65
N PRO A 171 -3.86 -5.73 25.42
CA PRO A 171 -4.35 -5.21 26.72
C PRO A 171 -3.27 -5.04 27.78
N LEU A 172 -2.16 -5.80 27.71
CA LEU A 172 -1.06 -5.74 28.68
C LEU A 172 0.02 -4.71 28.35
N LEU A 173 -0.16 -3.88 27.32
CA LEU A 173 0.89 -2.96 26.86
C LEU A 173 1.29 -1.89 27.89
N SER A 174 0.47 -1.63 28.88
CA SER A 174 0.79 -0.75 30.02
C SER A 174 1.62 -1.40 31.11
N HIS A 175 1.72 -2.73 31.13
CA HIS A 175 2.41 -3.49 32.18
C HIS A 175 3.86 -3.79 31.82
N SER A 176 4.75 -3.81 32.81
CA SER A 176 6.10 -4.32 32.65
C SER A 176 6.17 -5.84 32.81
N ARG A 177 7.20 -6.46 32.29
CA ARG A 177 7.49 -7.89 32.51
C ARG A 177 7.54 -8.25 34.00
N GLN A 178 8.16 -7.42 34.83
CA GLN A 178 8.21 -7.60 36.26
C GLN A 178 6.82 -7.59 36.92
N GLN A 179 5.91 -6.72 36.49
CA GLN A 179 4.52 -6.69 36.99
C GLN A 179 3.77 -7.96 36.61
N ILE A 180 4.00 -8.48 35.41
CA ILE A 180 3.40 -9.73 34.92
C ILE A 180 3.84 -10.92 35.82
N GLU A 181 5.14 -11.05 36.09
CA GLU A 181 5.66 -12.10 36.95
C GLU A 181 5.13 -11.97 38.38
N GLN A 182 5.12 -10.79 38.97
CA GLN A 182 4.54 -10.53 40.28
C GLN A 182 3.05 -10.88 40.35
N TYR A 183 2.30 -10.62 39.29
CA TYR A 183 0.89 -10.97 39.21
C TYR A 183 0.69 -12.50 39.21
N LEU A 184 1.46 -13.25 38.42
CA LEU A 184 1.39 -14.72 38.40
C LEU A 184 1.81 -15.32 39.73
N ASP A 185 2.89 -14.84 40.35
CA ASP A 185 3.34 -15.27 41.68
C ASP A 185 2.29 -14.99 42.75
N ALA A 186 1.60 -13.85 42.70
CA ALA A 186 0.53 -13.52 43.63
C ALA A 186 -0.69 -14.46 43.51
N LEU A 187 -1.00 -14.90 42.28
CA LEU A 187 -2.03 -15.88 42.00
C LEU A 187 -1.59 -17.31 42.35
N GLY A 188 -0.30 -17.60 42.45
CA GLY A 188 0.27 -18.94 42.56
C GLY A 188 0.17 -19.74 41.27
N GLU A 189 0.15 -19.05 40.12
CA GLU A 189 0.01 -19.66 38.80
C GLU A 189 1.37 -19.99 38.20
N SER A 190 1.46 -21.14 37.57
CA SER A 190 2.64 -21.57 36.82
C SER A 190 2.55 -21.17 35.38
N TYR A 191 3.70 -21.12 34.71
CA TYR A 191 3.82 -20.88 33.27
C TYR A 191 5.04 -21.62 32.72
N VAL A 192 5.09 -21.77 31.40
CA VAL A 192 6.22 -22.43 30.72
C VAL A 192 7.32 -21.43 30.47
N ALA A 193 8.56 -21.76 30.88
CA ALA A 193 9.72 -20.97 30.58
C ALA A 193 10.26 -21.30 29.16
N ASP A 194 10.47 -20.31 28.34
CA ASP A 194 11.07 -20.48 27.01
C ASP A 194 12.59 -20.42 27.11
N SER A 195 13.27 -21.53 26.81
CA SER A 195 14.74 -21.66 26.86
C SER A 195 15.45 -20.74 25.86
N THR A 196 14.80 -20.31 24.77
CA THR A 196 15.40 -19.46 23.73
C THR A 196 15.57 -18.00 24.13
N ASN A 197 14.93 -17.55 25.19
CA ASN A 197 15.02 -16.16 25.69
C ASN A 197 16.40 -15.78 26.25
N LEU A 198 17.30 -16.73 26.44
CA LEU A 198 18.62 -16.54 27.04
C LEU A 198 19.74 -16.29 26.01
N HIS A 199 19.49 -16.45 24.72
CA HIS A 199 20.50 -16.28 23.69
C HIS A 199 20.62 -14.81 23.20
N ASN A 200 21.85 -14.27 23.23
CA ASN A 200 22.16 -12.84 22.98
C ASN A 200 22.38 -12.49 21.49
N ASP A 201 22.13 -13.43 20.57
CA ASP A 201 22.50 -13.28 19.16
C ASP A 201 21.51 -12.40 18.35
N VAL A 202 20.32 -12.19 18.84
CA VAL A 202 19.31 -11.36 18.18
C VAL A 202 19.42 -9.90 18.63
N LYS A 203 19.40 -8.96 17.70
CA LYS A 203 19.49 -7.51 17.98
C LYS A 203 18.55 -7.03 19.09
N ARG A 204 17.37 -7.64 19.21
CA ARG A 204 16.38 -7.34 20.24
C ARG A 204 16.88 -7.77 21.64
N ASN A 205 17.47 -8.94 21.76
CA ASN A 205 18.05 -9.42 23.02
C ASN A 205 19.25 -8.54 23.46
N LYS A 206 20.07 -8.03 22.52
CA LYS A 206 21.11 -7.05 22.86
C LYS A 206 20.56 -5.77 23.46
N ILE A 207 19.45 -5.27 22.94
CA ILE A 207 18.78 -4.09 23.53
C ILE A 207 18.28 -4.42 24.93
N ARG A 208 17.60 -5.55 25.12
CA ARG A 208 17.05 -6.00 26.40
C ARG A 208 18.11 -6.21 27.46
N LEU A 209 19.19 -6.92 27.11
CA LEU A 209 20.20 -7.40 28.07
C LEU A 209 21.33 -6.39 28.31
N ASN A 210 21.62 -5.51 27.34
CA ASN A 210 22.76 -4.60 27.45
C ASN A 210 22.34 -3.13 27.45
N VAL A 211 21.50 -2.69 26.53
CA VAL A 211 21.20 -1.24 26.36
C VAL A 211 20.23 -0.75 27.45
N ILE A 212 19.12 -1.45 27.65
CA ILE A 212 18.12 -1.03 28.65
C ILE A 212 18.69 -1.03 30.08
N PRO A 213 19.52 -1.99 30.54
CA PRO A 213 20.17 -1.88 31.83
C PRO A 213 21.06 -0.65 31.98
N LEU A 214 21.89 -0.30 30.98
CA LEU A 214 22.71 0.91 31.00
C LEU A 214 21.85 2.18 31.08
N LEU A 215 20.73 2.23 30.36
CA LEU A 215 19.79 3.36 30.45
C LEU A 215 19.12 3.45 31.83
N ARG A 216 18.89 2.32 32.52
CA ARG A 216 18.36 2.27 33.88
C ARG A 216 19.35 2.80 34.94
N GLU A 217 20.64 2.72 34.69
CA GLU A 217 21.66 3.36 35.55
C GLU A 217 21.52 4.89 35.53
N LEU A 218 21.14 5.46 34.38
CA LEU A 218 20.90 6.90 34.22
C LEU A 218 19.53 7.32 34.78
N ASN A 219 18.51 6.49 34.55
CA ASN A 219 17.15 6.72 35.02
C ASN A 219 16.47 5.37 35.32
N PRO A 220 16.27 5.01 36.60
CA PRO A 220 15.60 3.76 36.99
C PRO A 220 14.22 3.57 36.34
N SER A 221 13.52 4.66 36.01
CA SER A 221 12.21 4.65 35.37
C SER A 221 12.26 4.79 33.84
N VAL A 222 13.42 4.60 33.20
CA VAL A 222 13.63 4.87 31.77
C VAL A 222 12.63 4.13 30.86
N SER A 223 12.30 2.87 31.15
CA SER A 223 11.32 2.11 30.38
C SER A 223 9.94 2.74 30.40
N GLN A 224 9.52 3.28 31.56
CA GLN A 224 8.27 4.03 31.69
C GLN A 224 8.32 5.33 30.88
N SER A 225 9.42 6.10 31.04
CA SER A 225 9.61 7.37 30.32
C SER A 225 9.61 7.22 28.80
N ILE A 226 10.29 6.18 28.28
CA ILE A 226 10.29 5.87 26.84
C ILE A 226 8.89 5.48 26.36
N PHE A 227 8.18 4.64 27.12
CA PHE A 227 6.82 4.24 26.80
C PHE A 227 5.87 5.45 26.76
N GLU A 228 5.90 6.32 27.75
CA GLU A 228 5.11 7.56 27.77
C GLU A 228 5.45 8.48 26.61
N THR A 229 6.73 8.57 26.26
CA THR A 229 7.17 9.34 25.08
C THR A 229 6.56 8.75 23.81
N SER A 230 6.52 7.41 23.66
CA SER A 230 5.90 6.76 22.51
C SER A 230 4.39 7.06 22.40
N LEU A 231 3.69 7.16 23.52
CA LEU A 231 2.28 7.56 23.55
C LEU A 231 2.09 9.03 23.11
N ARG A 232 2.94 9.94 23.62
CA ARG A 232 2.93 11.37 23.20
C ARG A 232 3.22 11.51 21.70
N VAL A 233 4.21 10.78 21.19
CA VAL A 233 4.51 10.74 19.73
C VAL A 233 3.29 10.20 18.94
N THR A 234 2.58 9.20 19.46
CA THR A 234 1.38 8.68 18.83
C THR A 234 0.28 9.74 18.72
N GLU A 235 0.06 10.54 19.75
CA GLU A 235 -0.91 11.64 19.71
C GLU A 235 -0.47 12.77 18.76
N ALA A 236 0.82 13.14 18.80
CA ALA A 236 1.38 14.14 17.89
C ALA A 236 1.25 13.70 16.39
N LEU A 237 1.43 12.42 16.13
CA LEU A 237 1.29 11.86 14.78
C LEU A 237 -0.14 11.95 14.23
N LYS A 238 -1.18 11.99 15.05
CA LYS A 238 -2.56 12.22 14.57
C LYS A 238 -2.69 13.61 13.93
N VAL A 239 -2.12 14.62 14.57
CA VAL A 239 -2.11 15.99 14.04
C VAL A 239 -1.23 16.08 12.81
N PHE A 240 -0.06 15.45 12.85
CA PHE A 240 0.88 15.41 11.75
C PHE A 240 0.29 14.72 10.51
N ASP A 241 -0.32 13.55 10.68
CA ASP A 241 -0.92 12.79 9.58
C ASP A 241 -2.10 13.54 8.94
N ASP A 242 -2.94 14.23 9.74
CA ASP A 242 -4.02 15.07 9.22
C ASP A 242 -3.48 16.28 8.41
N ALA A 243 -2.46 16.96 8.93
CA ALA A 243 -1.79 18.05 8.20
C ALA A 243 -1.14 17.55 6.90
N MET A 244 -0.50 16.38 6.94
CA MET A 244 0.14 15.77 5.79
C MET A 244 -0.87 15.35 4.73
N GLN A 245 -2.02 14.78 5.12
CA GLN A 245 -3.10 14.45 4.18
C GLN A 245 -3.62 15.70 3.46
N ARG A 246 -3.79 16.81 4.18
CA ARG A 246 -4.18 18.11 3.57
C ARG A 246 -3.12 18.60 2.59
N SER A 247 -1.84 18.54 2.97
CA SER A 247 -0.72 18.92 2.09
C SER A 247 -0.70 18.08 0.82
N ILE A 248 -0.87 16.77 0.93
CA ILE A 248 -0.92 15.86 -0.23
C ILE A 248 -2.14 16.19 -1.11
N ALA A 249 -3.32 16.38 -0.52
CA ALA A 249 -4.54 16.71 -1.27
C ALA A 249 -4.42 18.06 -2.01
N ASP A 250 -3.78 19.05 -1.41
CA ASP A 250 -3.56 20.36 -2.05
C ASP A 250 -2.61 20.27 -3.27
N VAL A 251 -1.56 19.49 -3.17
CA VAL A 251 -0.55 19.40 -4.24
C VAL A 251 -0.90 18.41 -5.33
N THR A 252 -1.80 17.45 -5.08
CA THR A 252 -2.13 16.37 -6.03
C THR A 252 -3.45 16.61 -6.73
N THR A 253 -3.49 16.31 -8.02
CA THR A 253 -4.71 16.29 -8.84
C THR A 253 -4.72 15.05 -9.73
N PRO A 254 -5.89 14.46 -10.04
CA PRO A 254 -5.96 13.46 -11.10
C PRO A 254 -5.57 14.12 -12.44
N PRO A 255 -4.94 13.40 -13.37
CA PRO A 255 -4.54 13.96 -14.66
C PRO A 255 -5.76 14.44 -15.44
N ARG A 256 -5.62 15.58 -16.14
CA ARG A 256 -6.65 16.09 -17.04
C ARG A 256 -6.79 15.12 -18.22
N GLY A 257 -7.97 14.55 -18.39
CA GLY A 257 -8.28 13.73 -19.56
C GLY A 257 -8.79 12.31 -19.29
N CYS A 258 -8.81 11.81 -18.05
CA CYS A 258 -9.55 10.60 -17.71
C CYS A 258 -11.02 10.94 -17.43
N THR A 259 -11.81 11.16 -18.46
CA THR A 259 -13.26 11.03 -18.34
C THR A 259 -13.59 9.55 -18.33
N LEU A 260 -13.61 8.95 -17.15
CA LEU A 260 -14.38 7.73 -16.94
C LEU A 260 -15.84 8.06 -17.21
N GLY A 261 -16.50 7.22 -18.01
CA GLY A 261 -17.90 7.38 -18.39
C GLY A 261 -18.78 7.70 -17.19
N GLY A 262 -19.56 8.76 -17.36
CA GLY A 262 -20.78 9.17 -16.70
C GLY A 262 -21.01 8.74 -15.27
N ALA A 263 -20.47 9.47 -14.29
CA ALA A 263 -21.12 9.72 -13.01
C ALA A 263 -20.55 11.02 -12.42
N LEU A 264 -21.32 12.08 -12.47
CA LEU A 264 -21.13 13.30 -11.68
C LEU A 264 -21.18 12.92 -10.19
N VAL A 265 -20.04 12.81 -9.55
CA VAL A 265 -20.00 12.78 -8.08
C VAL A 265 -20.05 14.22 -7.60
N SER A 266 -21.25 14.66 -7.25
CA SER A 266 -21.53 15.88 -6.52
C SER A 266 -20.73 15.89 -5.22
N SER A 267 -19.90 16.90 -5.03
CA SER A 267 -19.19 17.18 -3.79
C SER A 267 -20.16 17.74 -2.74
N ALA A 268 -20.81 16.85 -1.99
CA ALA A 268 -21.44 17.20 -0.72
C ALA A 268 -20.71 16.41 0.39
N PRO A 269 -20.39 17.03 1.55
CA PRO A 269 -19.69 16.33 2.61
C PRO A 269 -20.64 15.39 3.34
N THR A 270 -20.62 14.12 2.96
CA THR A 270 -21.30 13.06 3.71
C THR A 270 -20.47 12.76 4.96
N LYS A 271 -21.09 12.90 6.11
CA LYS A 271 -20.54 12.46 7.41
C LYS A 271 -20.25 10.94 7.32
N GLN A 272 -19.00 10.60 7.03
CA GLN A 272 -18.54 9.23 7.14
C GLN A 272 -18.00 8.96 8.55
N SER A 273 -18.46 7.85 9.10
CA SER A 273 -18.07 7.30 10.39
C SER A 273 -16.55 7.21 10.53
N ARG A 274 -16.05 7.64 11.71
CA ARG A 274 -14.65 7.54 12.13
C ARG A 274 -14.25 6.08 12.35
N THR A 275 -13.83 5.41 11.31
CA THR A 275 -13.02 4.20 11.42
C THR A 275 -11.58 4.56 11.06
N ALA A 276 -10.65 4.26 11.96
CA ALA A 276 -9.22 4.51 11.77
C ALA A 276 -8.70 3.83 10.50
N PRO A 277 -7.79 4.45 9.73
CA PRO A 277 -7.25 3.84 8.53
C PRO A 277 -6.36 2.66 8.89
N THR A 278 -6.89 1.47 8.70
CA THR A 278 -6.11 0.23 8.62
C THR A 278 -5.11 0.40 7.48
N LYS A 279 -3.81 0.15 7.72
CA LYS A 279 -2.85 -0.09 6.65
C LYS A 279 -3.33 -1.30 5.85
N GLN A 280 -4.16 -1.07 4.86
CA GLN A 280 -4.27 -2.01 3.76
C GLN A 280 -2.92 -2.02 3.05
N LEU A 281 -2.21 -3.15 3.10
CA LEU A 281 -1.16 -3.43 2.15
C LEU A 281 -1.78 -3.29 0.75
N GLY A 282 -1.43 -2.17 0.11
CA GLY A 282 -1.37 -1.91 -1.29
C GLY A 282 -2.47 -2.42 -2.20
N THR A 283 -3.50 -1.64 -2.35
CA THR A 283 -3.88 -1.28 -3.72
C THR A 283 -3.11 0.00 -4.04
N THR A 284 -1.95 -0.15 -4.67
CA THR A 284 -1.29 0.96 -5.35
C THR A 284 -2.33 1.61 -6.26
N PRO A 285 -2.59 2.93 -6.14
CA PRO A 285 -3.55 3.60 -6.99
C PRO A 285 -3.17 3.35 -8.45
N SER A 286 -3.99 2.62 -9.18
CA SER A 286 -3.78 2.24 -10.59
C SER A 286 -3.91 3.43 -11.55
N HIS A 287 -4.17 4.63 -11.02
CA HIS A 287 -4.38 5.83 -11.82
C HIS A 287 -3.17 6.76 -11.76
N PRO A 288 -2.83 7.43 -12.88
CA PRO A 288 -1.83 8.48 -12.92
C PRO A 288 -2.15 9.59 -11.92
N LEU A 289 -1.12 10.16 -11.30
CA LEU A 289 -1.23 11.26 -10.34
C LEU A 289 -0.38 12.44 -10.81
N THR A 290 -0.93 13.65 -10.76
CA THR A 290 -0.18 14.87 -11.06
C THR A 290 0.11 15.64 -9.79
N ILE A 291 1.36 16.06 -9.57
CA ILE A 291 1.83 16.85 -8.44
C ILE A 291 2.18 18.26 -8.96
N SER A 292 1.55 19.28 -8.40
CA SER A 292 1.85 20.68 -8.73
C SER A 292 3.14 21.14 -8.04
N VAL A 293 4.19 21.43 -8.79
CA VAL A 293 5.47 21.91 -8.23
C VAL A 293 5.33 23.26 -7.50
N PRO A 294 4.59 24.28 -8.02
CA PRO A 294 4.39 25.52 -7.31
C PRO A 294 3.68 25.35 -5.96
N ARG A 295 2.63 24.50 -5.89
CA ARG A 295 1.93 24.22 -4.63
C ARG A 295 2.79 23.41 -3.68
N LEU A 296 3.55 22.44 -4.19
CA LEU A 296 4.48 21.64 -3.40
C LEU A 296 5.50 22.54 -2.69
N LYS A 297 6.09 23.53 -3.40
CA LYS A 297 7.04 24.47 -2.81
C LYS A 297 6.45 25.38 -1.73
N GLN A 298 5.14 25.56 -1.70
CA GLN A 298 4.42 26.33 -0.68
C GLN A 298 4.06 25.54 0.57
N GLN A 299 4.23 24.22 0.56
CA GLN A 299 3.94 23.38 1.72
C GLN A 299 4.94 23.66 2.86
N PRO A 300 4.52 23.46 4.14
CA PRO A 300 5.43 23.65 5.29
C PRO A 300 6.69 22.80 5.23
N SER A 301 6.63 21.62 4.62
CA SER A 301 7.75 20.73 4.38
C SER A 301 7.61 20.08 2.99
N PRO A 302 8.07 20.75 1.91
CA PRO A 302 7.92 20.27 0.54
C PRO A 302 8.59 18.91 0.29
N GLU A 303 9.81 18.74 0.80
CA GLU A 303 10.59 17.50 0.66
C GLU A 303 9.90 16.34 1.37
N TYR A 304 9.42 16.55 2.59
CA TYR A 304 8.72 15.51 3.34
C TYR A 304 7.36 15.17 2.71
N THR A 305 6.64 16.17 2.18
CA THR A 305 5.39 15.95 1.42
C THR A 305 5.67 15.08 0.18
N LEU A 306 6.75 15.37 -0.53
CA LEU A 306 7.18 14.56 -1.67
C LEU A 306 7.55 13.13 -1.25
N HIS A 307 8.25 12.99 -0.12
CA HIS A 307 8.60 11.68 0.46
C HIS A 307 7.34 10.85 0.77
N GLU A 308 6.35 11.43 1.40
CA GLU A 308 5.09 10.75 1.73
C GLU A 308 4.30 10.32 0.48
N ILE A 309 4.42 11.07 -0.62
CA ILE A 309 3.79 10.70 -1.88
C ILE A 309 4.55 9.58 -2.59
N LEU A 310 5.88 9.64 -2.64
CA LEU A 310 6.71 8.80 -3.51
C LEU A 310 7.20 7.50 -2.84
N SER A 311 7.50 7.52 -1.53
CA SER A 311 8.02 6.35 -0.81
C SER A 311 7.07 5.14 -0.87
N PRO A 312 5.73 5.27 -0.70
CA PRO A 312 4.81 4.14 -0.87
C PRO A 312 4.75 3.57 -2.29
N ARG A 313 5.32 4.30 -3.26
CA ARG A 313 5.36 3.95 -4.68
C ARG A 313 6.74 3.45 -5.12
N GLY A 314 7.55 3.00 -4.14
CA GLY A 314 8.82 2.33 -4.36
C GLY A 314 10.00 3.21 -4.71
N PHE A 315 9.88 4.54 -4.61
CA PHE A 315 11.04 5.43 -4.75
C PHE A 315 11.91 5.39 -3.49
N THR A 316 13.21 5.28 -3.67
CA THR A 316 14.18 5.33 -2.57
C THR A 316 14.39 6.77 -2.08
N SER A 317 14.88 6.93 -0.84
CA SER A 317 15.18 8.27 -0.30
C SER A 317 16.13 9.07 -1.20
N ALA A 318 17.17 8.43 -1.74
CA ALA A 318 18.11 9.07 -2.68
C ALA A 318 17.43 9.53 -3.98
N GLN A 319 16.48 8.74 -4.51
CA GLN A 319 15.70 9.17 -5.68
C GLN A 319 14.78 10.34 -5.36
N ILE A 320 14.18 10.35 -4.18
CA ILE A 320 13.28 11.44 -3.74
C ILE A 320 14.07 12.74 -3.56
N GLU A 321 15.25 12.68 -2.95
CA GLU A 321 16.18 13.82 -2.83
C GLU A 321 16.61 14.33 -4.21
N GLN A 322 16.95 13.41 -5.14
CA GLN A 322 17.27 13.78 -6.53
C GLN A 322 16.09 14.47 -7.23
N ILE A 323 14.87 13.99 -7.02
CA ILE A 323 13.66 14.61 -7.57
C ILE A 323 13.49 16.01 -6.99
N TYR A 324 13.59 16.12 -5.65
CA TYR A 324 13.42 17.39 -4.94
C TYR A 324 14.42 18.45 -5.40
N THR A 325 15.70 18.11 -5.46
CA THR A 325 16.76 19.03 -5.95
C THR A 325 16.60 19.39 -7.41
N SER A 326 16.00 18.51 -8.23
CA SER A 326 15.72 18.78 -9.64
C SER A 326 14.51 19.71 -9.87
N LEU A 327 13.69 20.01 -8.83
CA LEU A 327 12.52 20.90 -8.97
C LEU A 327 12.87 22.32 -9.36
N ASP A 328 14.07 22.81 -9.02
CA ASP A 328 14.52 24.17 -9.35
C ASP A 328 14.99 24.31 -10.80
N THR A 329 15.59 23.26 -11.35
CA THR A 329 16.09 23.23 -12.73
C THR A 329 15.00 22.87 -13.74
N ASN A 330 13.90 22.32 -13.26
CA ASN A 330 12.74 21.88 -14.04
C ASN A 330 13.09 21.13 -15.34
N PRO A 331 13.73 19.96 -15.26
CA PRO A 331 14.22 19.22 -16.43
C PRO A 331 13.05 18.53 -17.15
N THR A 332 12.24 19.32 -17.86
CA THR A 332 11.06 18.81 -18.59
C THR A 332 11.44 17.63 -19.48
N GLY A 333 10.71 16.51 -19.34
CA GLY A 333 10.96 15.29 -20.08
C GLY A 333 11.90 14.30 -19.38
N LYS A 334 12.55 14.67 -18.25
CA LYS A 334 13.31 13.71 -17.43
C LYS A 334 12.35 12.73 -16.76
N ILE A 335 12.72 11.46 -16.77
CA ILE A 335 11.97 10.38 -16.10
C ILE A 335 12.87 9.75 -15.06
N ILE A 336 12.28 9.49 -13.89
CA ILE A 336 12.90 8.70 -12.82
C ILE A 336 11.97 7.53 -12.52
N THR A 337 12.52 6.32 -12.45
CA THR A 337 11.76 5.07 -12.35
C THR A 337 12.06 4.40 -11.00
N SER A 338 11.01 4.00 -10.28
CA SER A 338 11.07 3.15 -9.10
C SER A 338 10.80 1.69 -9.49
N CYS A 339 10.75 0.77 -8.52
CA CYS A 339 10.36 -0.63 -8.81
C CYS A 339 8.89 -0.81 -9.24
N THR A 340 8.01 0.17 -9.01
CA THR A 340 6.57 0.07 -9.28
C THR A 340 6.01 1.22 -10.11
N HIS A 341 6.69 2.37 -10.17
CA HIS A 341 6.19 3.59 -10.80
C HIS A 341 7.26 4.33 -11.61
N GLU A 342 6.80 5.14 -12.55
CA GLU A 342 7.59 6.15 -13.27
C GLU A 342 7.11 7.55 -12.91
N LEU A 343 8.05 8.47 -12.70
CA LEU A 343 7.80 9.88 -12.46
C LEU A 343 8.45 10.70 -13.58
N ALA A 344 7.68 11.54 -14.23
CA ALA A 344 8.15 12.46 -15.26
C ALA A 344 8.02 13.91 -14.82
N PHE A 345 9.03 14.72 -15.16
CA PHE A 345 8.97 16.19 -15.06
C PHE A 345 8.26 16.75 -16.29
N ASP A 346 7.15 17.46 -16.09
CA ASP A 346 6.42 18.13 -17.17
C ASP A 346 6.06 19.57 -16.77
N ARG A 347 6.84 20.53 -17.26
CA ARG A 347 6.65 21.97 -16.98
C ARG A 347 6.63 22.23 -15.47
N SER A 348 5.51 22.75 -14.95
CA SER A 348 5.31 23.02 -13.52
C SER A 348 4.70 21.85 -12.74
N THR A 349 4.70 20.65 -13.29
CA THR A 349 4.09 19.46 -12.66
C THR A 349 5.01 18.26 -12.71
N LEU A 350 4.86 17.35 -11.74
CA LEU A 350 5.38 15.99 -11.81
C LEU A 350 4.22 15.07 -12.14
N ILE A 351 4.41 14.19 -13.11
CA ILE A 351 3.41 13.19 -13.48
C ILE A 351 3.91 11.83 -13.02
N LEU A 352 3.13 11.17 -12.20
CA LEU A 352 3.44 9.88 -11.61
C LEU A 352 2.45 8.83 -12.13
N GLN A 353 2.95 7.73 -12.67
CA GLN A 353 2.12 6.62 -13.13
C GLN A 353 2.71 5.26 -12.71
N PRO A 354 1.89 4.21 -12.58
CA PRO A 354 2.40 2.86 -12.42
C PRO A 354 3.33 2.49 -13.58
N GLN A 355 4.37 1.73 -13.27
CA GLN A 355 5.18 1.06 -14.27
C GLN A 355 4.34 -0.08 -14.87
N THR A 356 3.42 0.26 -15.75
CA THR A 356 2.78 -0.75 -16.57
C THR A 356 3.85 -1.20 -17.57
N PRO A 357 4.09 -2.51 -17.75
CA PRO A 357 4.69 -2.96 -18.97
C PRO A 357 3.74 -2.42 -20.05
N THR A 358 4.12 -1.32 -20.69
CA THR A 358 3.36 -0.80 -21.83
C THR A 358 3.22 -2.01 -22.74
N PRO A 359 2.02 -2.51 -23.05
CA PRO A 359 1.89 -3.39 -24.16
C PRO A 359 2.37 -2.54 -25.30
N LEU A 360 3.65 -2.70 -25.66
CA LEU A 360 4.16 -2.22 -26.93
C LEU A 360 3.18 -2.85 -27.91
N VAL A 361 2.25 -2.03 -28.41
CA VAL A 361 1.46 -2.45 -29.56
C VAL A 361 2.51 -2.82 -30.58
N ARG A 362 2.76 -4.12 -30.73
CA ARG A 362 3.70 -4.61 -31.75
C ARG A 362 3.20 -4.01 -33.05
N PRO A 363 4.09 -3.53 -33.92
CA PRO A 363 3.65 -3.01 -35.20
C PRO A 363 2.65 -3.99 -35.82
N MET A 364 1.40 -3.56 -35.97
CA MET A 364 0.34 -4.40 -36.52
C MET A 364 0.22 -4.08 -38.01
N HIS A 365 0.41 -5.10 -38.83
CA HIS A 365 0.17 -5.00 -40.26
C HIS A 365 -1.30 -5.27 -40.57
N ILE A 366 -1.89 -4.36 -41.33
CA ILE A 366 -3.28 -4.36 -41.77
C ILE A 366 -3.26 -4.57 -43.27
N PRO A 367 -3.43 -5.81 -43.77
CA PRO A 367 -3.25 -6.15 -45.16
C PRO A 367 -4.37 -5.63 -46.06
N GLU A 368 -5.58 -5.49 -45.53
CA GLU A 368 -6.78 -5.12 -46.30
C GLU A 368 -7.83 -4.45 -45.39
N THR A 369 -9.00 -4.12 -45.93
CA THR A 369 -10.14 -3.64 -45.15
C THR A 369 -10.67 -4.72 -44.21
N GLY A 370 -11.14 -4.35 -43.00
CA GLY A 370 -11.59 -5.30 -41.99
C GLY A 370 -11.60 -4.70 -40.58
N THR A 371 -11.85 -5.55 -39.61
CA THR A 371 -11.83 -5.17 -38.18
C THR A 371 -10.66 -5.85 -37.47
N TYR A 372 -9.80 -5.07 -36.84
CA TYR A 372 -8.56 -5.51 -36.18
C TYR A 372 -8.63 -5.24 -34.68
N VAL A 373 -8.35 -6.24 -33.89
CA VAL A 373 -8.35 -6.13 -32.41
C VAL A 373 -6.97 -5.64 -31.96
N LEU A 374 -6.93 -4.48 -31.31
CA LEU A 374 -5.70 -3.84 -30.81
C LEU A 374 -5.44 -4.24 -29.35
N SER A 375 -6.51 -4.37 -28.57
CA SER A 375 -6.51 -4.83 -27.17
C SER A 375 -7.91 -5.35 -26.83
N ASP A 376 -8.08 -5.85 -25.58
CA ASP A 376 -9.38 -6.38 -25.11
C ASP A 376 -10.54 -5.38 -25.25
N ASN A 377 -10.23 -4.08 -25.23
CA ASN A 377 -11.23 -3.00 -25.25
C ASN A 377 -11.06 -2.04 -26.43
N LEU A 378 -10.20 -2.33 -27.41
CA LEU A 378 -9.94 -1.41 -28.50
C LEU A 378 -9.84 -2.16 -29.85
N LYS A 379 -10.66 -1.76 -30.81
CA LYS A 379 -10.66 -2.31 -32.16
C LYS A 379 -10.50 -1.18 -33.18
N LEU A 380 -9.78 -1.45 -34.25
CA LEU A 380 -9.69 -0.59 -35.42
C LEU A 380 -10.50 -1.20 -36.57
N LYS A 381 -11.52 -0.50 -37.01
CA LYS A 381 -12.29 -0.87 -38.20
C LYS A 381 -11.78 -0.06 -39.40
N VAL A 382 -11.49 -0.74 -40.52
CA VAL A 382 -10.96 -0.18 -41.77
C VAL A 382 -11.94 -0.52 -42.87
N GLU A 383 -12.59 0.48 -43.46
CA GLU A 383 -13.63 0.32 -44.51
C GLU A 383 -13.34 1.26 -45.68
N THR A 384 -13.78 0.83 -46.86
CA THR A 384 -13.78 1.70 -48.05
C THR A 384 -15.22 2.10 -48.35
N GLU A 385 -15.48 3.39 -48.53
CA GLU A 385 -16.78 3.97 -48.82
C GLU A 385 -16.70 4.71 -50.18
N GLU A 386 -17.74 4.63 -51.00
CA GLU A 386 -17.83 5.44 -52.21
C GLU A 386 -18.23 6.89 -51.86
N CYS A 387 -17.51 7.84 -52.43
CA CYS A 387 -17.80 9.25 -52.24
C CYS A 387 -18.76 9.72 -53.32
N GLY A 388 -20.06 9.82 -53.00
CA GLY A 388 -21.06 10.50 -53.79
C GLY A 388 -21.08 12.02 -53.52
N ASP A 389 -21.92 12.75 -54.25
CA ASP A 389 -22.07 14.23 -54.16
C ASP A 389 -22.36 14.81 -52.76
N ARG A 390 -22.72 13.96 -51.80
CA ARG A 390 -23.07 14.30 -50.40
C ARG A 390 -22.23 13.61 -49.35
N TYR A 391 -21.02 13.17 -49.71
CA TYR A 391 -20.12 12.51 -48.71
C TYR A 391 -19.67 13.51 -47.65
N GLU A 392 -19.96 13.22 -46.37
CA GLU A 392 -19.52 14.01 -45.25
C GLU A 392 -18.39 13.27 -44.48
N PRO A 393 -17.15 13.78 -44.51
CA PRO A 393 -16.05 13.21 -43.73
C PRO A 393 -16.35 13.29 -42.22
N SER A 394 -15.98 12.26 -41.47
CA SER A 394 -16.10 12.29 -40.00
C SER A 394 -15.30 13.42 -39.39
N ARG A 395 -15.87 14.03 -38.33
CA ARG A 395 -15.22 15.12 -37.56
C ARG A 395 -14.84 14.68 -36.15
N THR A 396 -15.04 13.41 -35.83
CA THR A 396 -14.70 12.88 -34.49
C THR A 396 -13.25 12.45 -34.43
N ALA A 397 -12.64 12.51 -33.26
CA ALA A 397 -11.20 12.19 -33.09
C ALA A 397 -10.91 10.68 -33.23
N ASP A 398 -11.90 9.85 -32.96
CA ASP A 398 -11.88 8.37 -33.05
C ASP A 398 -12.16 7.83 -34.46
N CYS A 399 -12.44 8.73 -35.41
CA CYS A 399 -12.71 8.37 -36.78
C CYS A 399 -11.92 9.27 -37.76
N ALA A 400 -11.26 8.65 -38.74
CA ALA A 400 -10.58 9.33 -39.82
C ALA A 400 -11.19 8.96 -41.17
N SER A 401 -11.44 9.96 -42.05
CA SER A 401 -11.85 9.76 -43.45
C SER A 401 -10.75 10.31 -44.36
N LEU A 402 -10.18 9.47 -45.23
CA LEU A 402 -9.04 9.75 -46.07
C LEU A 402 -9.36 9.44 -47.53
N ASP A 403 -8.79 10.18 -48.47
CA ASP A 403 -8.84 9.82 -49.88
C ASP A 403 -8.05 8.54 -50.14
N ALA A 404 -8.73 7.47 -50.59
CA ALA A 404 -8.14 6.17 -50.78
C ALA A 404 -7.27 6.02 -52.03
N SER A 405 -7.33 6.98 -53.00
CA SER A 405 -6.75 6.87 -54.33
C SER A 405 -5.23 6.65 -54.35
N ASP A 406 -4.49 7.21 -53.38
CA ASP A 406 -3.02 7.08 -53.29
C ASP A 406 -2.55 6.26 -52.10
N ILE A 407 -3.46 5.71 -51.30
CA ILE A 407 -3.13 4.87 -50.13
C ILE A 407 -2.82 3.43 -50.54
N LYS A 408 -1.66 2.93 -50.15
CA LYS A 408 -1.19 1.59 -50.48
C LYS A 408 -1.18 0.69 -49.25
N PHE A 409 -1.85 -0.43 -49.35
CA PHE A 409 -1.77 -1.52 -48.37
C PHE A 409 -0.47 -2.34 -48.53
N PRO A 410 0.06 -3.01 -47.48
CA PRO A 410 -0.55 -3.07 -46.14
C PRO A 410 -0.35 -1.75 -45.35
N LEU A 411 -1.35 -1.42 -44.53
CA LEU A 411 -1.17 -0.36 -43.54
C LEU A 411 -0.43 -0.89 -42.32
N THR A 412 0.22 -0.01 -41.58
CA THR A 412 0.93 -0.37 -40.35
C THR A 412 0.53 0.56 -39.22
N LEU A 413 -0.05 -0.02 -38.16
CA LEU A 413 -0.31 0.67 -36.90
C LEU A 413 0.90 0.48 -35.98
N ARG A 414 1.52 1.57 -35.52
CA ARG A 414 2.69 1.53 -34.65
C ARG A 414 2.76 2.75 -33.72
N HIS A 415 3.61 2.67 -32.70
CA HIS A 415 3.98 3.86 -31.95
C HIS A 415 4.77 4.85 -32.79
N ILE A 416 4.74 6.12 -32.38
CA ILE A 416 5.57 7.16 -33.01
C ILE A 416 7.06 6.81 -32.89
N GLN A 417 7.82 7.21 -33.90
CA GLN A 417 9.27 7.02 -33.95
C GLN A 417 9.98 8.40 -34.04
N PRO A 418 11.22 8.49 -33.56
CA PRO A 418 12.02 9.70 -33.77
C PRO A 418 12.14 10.04 -35.26
N GLY A 419 11.86 11.29 -35.59
CA GLY A 419 11.91 11.73 -36.98
C GLY A 419 10.61 11.66 -37.78
N ASP A 420 9.55 11.04 -37.23
CA ASP A 420 8.22 11.00 -37.86
C ASP A 420 7.70 12.38 -38.20
N ARG A 421 7.29 12.55 -39.47
CA ARG A 421 6.76 13.81 -40.00
C ARG A 421 5.45 13.59 -40.73
N PHE A 422 4.55 14.55 -40.62
CA PHE A 422 3.30 14.57 -41.35
C PHE A 422 2.89 15.99 -41.69
N VAL A 423 1.90 16.16 -42.54
CA VAL A 423 1.28 17.45 -42.82
C VAL A 423 -0.05 17.49 -42.09
N PRO A 424 -0.16 18.20 -40.94
CA PRO A 424 -1.42 18.23 -40.19
C PRO A 424 -2.56 18.74 -41.05
N PHE A 425 -3.74 18.14 -40.97
CA PHE A 425 -4.94 18.55 -41.73
C PHE A 425 -5.21 20.05 -41.57
N GLY A 426 -5.32 20.74 -42.71
CA GLY A 426 -5.50 22.21 -42.79
C GLY A 426 -4.20 23.01 -42.80
N MET A 427 -3.02 22.36 -42.82
CA MET A 427 -1.72 22.98 -42.96
C MET A 427 -1.08 22.58 -44.31
N THR A 428 -0.15 23.40 -44.79
CA THR A 428 0.61 23.15 -46.06
C THR A 428 2.03 22.66 -45.79
N GLY A 429 2.56 22.88 -44.58
CA GLY A 429 3.92 22.51 -44.20
C GLY A 429 4.03 21.21 -43.46
N THR A 430 5.16 20.52 -43.64
CA THR A 430 5.50 19.29 -42.87
C THR A 430 5.93 19.62 -41.46
N LYS A 431 5.43 18.92 -40.47
CA LYS A 431 5.75 19.11 -39.05
C LYS A 431 6.25 17.80 -38.43
N LEU A 432 7.24 17.89 -37.54
CA LEU A 432 7.62 16.75 -36.71
C LEU A 432 6.47 16.38 -35.76
N LEU A 433 6.19 15.08 -35.58
CA LEU A 433 5.16 14.61 -34.65
C LEU A 433 5.48 15.00 -33.21
N SER A 434 6.76 14.93 -32.82
CA SER A 434 7.21 15.38 -31.49
C SER A 434 6.84 16.82 -31.19
N ASP A 435 7.03 17.73 -32.20
CA ASP A 435 6.72 19.15 -32.05
C ASP A 435 5.22 19.38 -32.06
N TYR A 436 4.48 18.70 -32.94
CA TYR A 436 3.02 18.77 -32.98
C TYR A 436 2.42 18.38 -31.62
N LEU A 437 2.86 17.27 -31.03
CA LEU A 437 2.39 16.81 -29.72
C LEU A 437 2.83 17.75 -28.58
N THR A 438 3.99 18.39 -28.71
CA THR A 438 4.45 19.43 -27.77
C THR A 438 3.54 20.65 -27.79
N ASP A 439 3.17 21.14 -28.97
CA ASP A 439 2.24 22.26 -29.13
C ASP A 439 0.83 21.91 -28.58
N ARG A 440 0.45 20.66 -28.70
CA ARG A 440 -0.80 20.13 -28.10
C ARG A 440 -0.70 19.91 -26.59
N LYS A 441 0.45 20.25 -25.99
CA LYS A 441 0.74 20.11 -24.55
C LYS A 441 0.68 18.67 -24.05
N LYS A 442 0.89 17.68 -24.90
CA LYS A 442 0.98 16.27 -24.51
C LYS A 442 2.22 16.05 -23.66
N ASN A 443 2.05 15.33 -22.55
CA ASN A 443 3.16 14.94 -21.69
C ASN A 443 3.96 13.77 -22.29
N ILE A 444 5.08 13.42 -21.67
CA ILE A 444 5.99 12.41 -22.22
C ILE A 444 5.36 11.02 -22.27
N PHE A 445 4.48 10.67 -21.33
CA PHE A 445 3.80 9.39 -21.31
C PHE A 445 2.73 9.31 -22.41
N GLU A 446 1.96 10.39 -22.61
CA GLU A 446 1.01 10.48 -23.72
C GLU A 446 1.72 10.40 -25.07
N LYS A 447 2.89 11.03 -25.20
CA LYS A 447 3.71 10.94 -26.41
C LYS A 447 4.20 9.51 -26.66
N ARG A 448 4.66 8.80 -25.62
CA ARG A 448 5.08 7.39 -25.74
C ARG A 448 3.93 6.46 -26.14
N ALA A 449 2.73 6.70 -25.63
CA ALA A 449 1.55 5.90 -25.92
C ALA A 449 0.92 6.22 -27.29
N GLN A 450 1.30 7.34 -27.92
CA GLN A 450 0.69 7.79 -29.15
C GLN A 450 0.93 6.82 -30.30
N LEU A 451 -0.15 6.45 -30.98
CA LEU A 451 -0.13 5.58 -32.16
C LEU A 451 -0.24 6.41 -33.45
N VAL A 452 0.39 5.90 -34.50
CA VAL A 452 0.25 6.36 -35.87
C VAL A 452 -0.12 5.23 -36.79
N LEU A 453 -0.94 5.52 -37.78
CA LEU A 453 -1.22 4.64 -38.90
C LEU A 453 -0.43 5.11 -40.10
N THR A 454 0.34 4.21 -40.73
CA THR A 454 1.14 4.49 -41.93
C THR A 454 0.70 3.57 -43.08
N ASP A 455 0.97 3.97 -44.33
CA ASP A 455 0.79 3.13 -45.50
C ASP A 455 2.04 2.26 -45.79
N ALA A 456 2.00 1.47 -46.87
CA ALA A 456 3.12 0.63 -47.33
C ALA A 456 4.39 1.45 -47.67
N GLN A 457 4.25 2.75 -47.96
CA GLN A 457 5.35 3.68 -48.24
C GLN A 457 5.85 4.40 -46.97
N GLN A 458 5.38 3.98 -45.78
CA GLN A 458 5.70 4.59 -44.47
C GLN A 458 5.22 6.03 -44.33
N ARG A 459 4.29 6.50 -45.19
CA ARG A 459 3.67 7.82 -45.05
C ARG A 459 2.64 7.77 -43.95
N ILE A 460 2.67 8.74 -43.04
CA ILE A 460 1.69 8.81 -41.97
C ILE A 460 0.34 9.24 -42.56
N LEU A 461 -0.68 8.46 -42.31
CA LEU A 461 -2.06 8.72 -42.72
C LEU A 461 -2.85 9.40 -41.61
N TRP A 462 -2.68 8.91 -40.40
CA TRP A 462 -3.45 9.34 -39.24
C TRP A 462 -2.61 9.27 -37.95
N LEU A 463 -2.56 10.38 -37.24
CA LEU A 463 -2.16 10.42 -35.85
C LEU A 463 -3.40 10.00 -35.05
N VAL A 464 -3.42 8.76 -34.60
CA VAL A 464 -4.61 8.08 -34.10
C VAL A 464 -5.21 8.83 -32.91
N GLY A 465 -6.52 9.12 -33.00
CA GLY A 465 -7.22 9.90 -31.97
C GLY A 465 -6.93 11.40 -31.96
N GLU A 466 -6.11 11.92 -32.90
CA GLU A 466 -5.73 13.33 -32.94
C GLU A 466 -6.03 14.01 -34.30
N ARG A 467 -5.28 13.67 -35.35
CA ARG A 467 -5.34 14.39 -36.61
C ARG A 467 -4.93 13.52 -37.80
N THR A 468 -5.58 13.70 -38.93
CA THR A 468 -5.21 13.10 -40.23
C THR A 468 -4.12 13.92 -40.92
N ASP A 469 -3.42 13.29 -41.87
CA ASP A 469 -2.49 13.98 -42.75
C ASP A 469 -3.26 14.67 -43.88
N ASN A 470 -2.94 15.93 -44.14
CA ASN A 470 -3.60 16.78 -45.13
C ASN A 470 -3.40 16.29 -46.57
N ARG A 471 -2.35 15.51 -46.84
CA ARG A 471 -2.07 14.95 -48.18
C ARG A 471 -3.15 13.97 -48.64
N PHE A 472 -3.83 13.33 -47.69
CA PHE A 472 -4.88 12.35 -47.94
C PHE A 472 -6.27 12.89 -47.59
N ARG A 473 -6.46 14.21 -47.66
CA ARG A 473 -7.75 14.87 -47.40
C ARG A 473 -8.79 14.50 -48.45
N ILE A 474 -10.02 14.33 -48.06
CA ILE A 474 -11.15 14.22 -48.98
C ILE A 474 -11.31 15.56 -49.75
N THR A 475 -11.48 15.47 -51.05
CA THR A 475 -11.74 16.58 -51.97
C THR A 475 -12.99 16.31 -52.79
N PRO A 476 -13.56 17.30 -53.49
CA PRO A 476 -14.71 17.07 -54.40
C PRO A 476 -14.43 16.07 -55.53
N HIS A 477 -13.16 15.73 -55.80
CA HIS A 477 -12.76 14.79 -56.83
C HIS A 477 -12.48 13.36 -56.25
N THR A 478 -12.57 13.17 -54.94
CA THR A 478 -12.36 11.88 -54.30
C THR A 478 -13.51 10.92 -54.65
N GLN A 479 -13.20 9.79 -55.25
CA GLN A 479 -14.18 8.76 -55.62
C GLN A 479 -14.38 7.73 -54.51
N GLN A 480 -13.31 7.40 -53.78
CA GLN A 480 -13.34 6.43 -52.67
C GLN A 480 -12.67 7.01 -51.44
N ALA A 481 -13.32 6.86 -50.32
CA ALA A 481 -12.78 7.18 -49.00
C ALA A 481 -12.37 5.95 -48.24
N LEU A 482 -11.22 6.00 -47.58
CA LEU A 482 -10.84 5.03 -46.56
C LEU A 482 -11.30 5.57 -45.20
N ARG A 483 -12.24 4.87 -44.59
CA ARG A 483 -12.75 5.18 -43.26
C ARG A 483 -12.10 4.30 -42.21
N LEU A 484 -11.55 4.93 -41.20
CA LEU A 484 -10.84 4.32 -40.08
C LEU A 484 -11.60 4.69 -38.81
N THR A 485 -12.06 3.69 -38.05
CA THR A 485 -12.85 3.93 -36.82
C THR A 485 -12.27 3.14 -35.67
N LEU A 486 -11.97 3.82 -34.56
CA LEU A 486 -11.68 3.18 -33.28
C LEU A 486 -12.99 2.86 -32.56
N GLN A 487 -13.13 1.63 -32.08
CA GLN A 487 -14.31 1.12 -31.37
C GLN A 487 -13.92 0.51 -30.05
#